data_248a58317d2e47d12e9d9c3ed6d91347
#
_entry.id   248a58317d2e47d12e9d9c3ed6d91347
#
_cell.length_a   1.000
_cell.length_b   1.000
_cell.length_c   1.000
_cell.angle_alpha   90.00
_cell.angle_beta   90.00
_cell.angle_gamma   90.00
#
_symmetry.space_group_name_H-M   'P 1'
#
loop_
_entity.id
_entity.type
_entity.pdbx_description
1 polymer ?
#
loop_
_entity_poly.entity_id
_entity_poly.type
_entity_poly.pdbx_seq_one_letter_code
_entity_poly.pdbx_strand_id
1 'polypeptide(L)'
;MVITATRTIQPDEEITIAYTELLAKARDRRLKLVPYDFICKCEACDGSESTMHDAHRLALLHISKQLEDYDMGKGDIEDPKVALGLAAASVHLLKSTGIMGIHLDEAYARCADHAAELGDEELHEQLMHRVNND
;
A
#
# COMPACT_ATOMS: atom_id res chain seq x y z
N MET A 1 -21.73 2.40 -9.32
CA MET A 1 -20.53 2.44 -8.42
C MET A 1 -20.33 1.08 -7.79
N VAL A 2 -19.11 0.60 -7.77
CA VAL A 2 -18.75 -0.67 -7.11
C VAL A 2 -17.99 -0.36 -5.82
N ILE A 3 -18.38 -0.99 -4.72
CA ILE A 3 -17.70 -0.86 -3.44
C ILE A 3 -17.07 -2.21 -3.09
N THR A 4 -15.76 -2.21 -2.88
CA THR A 4 -15.00 -3.42 -2.55
C THR A 4 -14.39 -3.28 -1.16
N ALA A 5 -14.51 -4.32 -0.32
CA ALA A 5 -13.87 -4.34 0.99
C ALA A 5 -12.35 -4.45 0.84
N THR A 6 -11.62 -3.65 1.63
CA THR A 6 -10.15 -3.71 1.68
C THR A 6 -9.63 -4.70 2.70
N ARG A 7 -10.51 -5.25 3.53
CA ARG A 7 -10.22 -6.31 4.50
C ARG A 7 -11.50 -7.07 4.81
N THR A 8 -11.36 -8.17 5.54
CA THR A 8 -12.51 -8.93 6.04
C THR A 8 -13.33 -8.08 6.99
N ILE A 9 -14.64 -8.02 6.76
CA ILE A 9 -15.59 -7.31 7.61
C ILE A 9 -16.32 -8.33 8.48
N GLN A 10 -16.25 -8.15 9.80
CA GLN A 10 -16.91 -9.04 10.75
C GLN A 10 -18.42 -8.75 10.82
N PRO A 11 -19.25 -9.73 11.24
CA PRO A 11 -20.68 -9.48 11.47
C PRO A 11 -20.86 -8.31 12.46
N ASP A 12 -21.85 -7.46 12.19
CA ASP A 12 -22.19 -6.27 13.01
C ASP A 12 -21.11 -5.18 13.05
N GLU A 13 -20.03 -5.32 12.28
CA GLU A 13 -18.99 -4.30 12.18
C GLU A 13 -19.47 -3.16 11.26
N GLU A 14 -19.19 -1.92 11.65
CA GLU A 14 -19.50 -0.75 10.85
C GLU A 14 -18.73 -0.78 9.53
N ILE A 15 -19.42 -0.53 8.42
CA ILE A 15 -18.81 -0.39 7.10
C ILE A 15 -18.44 1.06 6.88
N THR A 16 -17.15 1.32 6.71
CA THR A 16 -16.63 2.66 6.48
C THR A 16 -15.97 2.77 5.10
N ILE A 17 -15.88 3.99 4.59
CA ILE A 17 -15.18 4.28 3.32
C ILE A 17 -14.10 5.32 3.56
N ALA A 18 -13.10 5.34 2.67
CA ALA A 18 -12.07 6.36 2.70
C ALA A 18 -12.54 7.60 1.94
N TYR A 19 -12.45 8.77 2.59
CA TYR A 19 -12.78 10.06 1.99
C TYR A 19 -11.56 10.79 1.45
N THR A 20 -10.37 10.24 1.63
CA THR A 20 -9.12 10.86 1.24
C THR A 20 -8.08 9.78 0.92
N GLU A 21 -6.89 10.20 0.52
CA GLU A 21 -5.78 9.30 0.19
C GLU A 21 -5.33 8.52 1.43
N LEU A 22 -5.42 7.19 1.37
CA LEU A 22 -5.08 6.30 2.48
C LEU A 22 -3.59 6.32 2.83
N LEU A 23 -2.73 6.58 1.86
CA LEU A 23 -1.28 6.59 2.07
C LEU A 23 -0.75 7.93 2.60
N ALA A 24 -1.60 8.96 2.67
CA ALA A 24 -1.21 10.26 3.22
C ALA A 24 -1.09 10.20 4.74
N LYS A 25 -0.27 11.10 5.31
CA LYS A 25 -0.16 11.25 6.76
C LYS A 25 -1.47 11.74 7.37
N ALA A 26 -1.67 11.48 8.67
CA ALA A 26 -2.87 11.89 9.39
C ALA A 26 -3.16 13.39 9.25
N ARG A 27 -2.14 14.23 9.39
CA ARG A 27 -2.28 15.69 9.23
C ARG A 27 -2.84 16.06 7.86
N ASP A 28 -2.29 15.49 6.80
CA ASP A 28 -2.68 15.79 5.43
C ASP A 28 -4.09 15.26 5.14
N ARG A 29 -4.43 14.09 5.67
CA ARG A 29 -5.78 13.54 5.56
C ARG A 29 -6.80 14.45 6.28
N ARG A 30 -6.47 14.95 7.47
CA ARG A 30 -7.34 15.87 8.22
C ARG A 30 -7.60 17.16 7.45
N LEU A 31 -6.56 17.72 6.82
CA LEU A 31 -6.69 18.92 5.99
C LEU A 31 -7.63 18.71 4.82
N LYS A 32 -7.53 17.55 4.15
CA LYS A 32 -8.40 17.22 3.01
C LYS A 32 -9.84 16.94 3.44
N LEU A 33 -10.08 16.59 4.69
CA LEU A 33 -11.40 16.32 5.22
C LEU A 33 -12.14 17.58 5.70
N VAL A 34 -11.47 18.73 5.80
CA VAL A 34 -12.08 19.98 6.21
C VAL A 34 -13.36 20.32 5.42
N PRO A 35 -13.40 20.17 4.08
CA PRO A 35 -14.64 20.44 3.32
C PRO A 35 -15.82 19.54 3.67
N TYR A 36 -15.58 18.39 4.31
CA TYR A 36 -16.62 17.45 4.73
C TYR A 36 -17.12 17.73 6.15
N ASP A 37 -16.56 18.75 6.80
CA ASP A 37 -16.99 19.26 8.12
C ASP A 37 -16.95 18.19 9.22
N PHE A 38 -15.92 17.35 9.23
CA PHE A 38 -15.68 16.45 10.36
C PHE A 38 -14.19 16.21 10.59
N ILE A 39 -13.86 15.78 11.81
CA ILE A 39 -12.50 15.40 12.19
C ILE A 39 -12.46 13.89 12.30
N CYS A 40 -11.58 13.25 11.53
CA CYS A 40 -11.42 11.81 11.56
C CYS A 40 -10.83 11.37 12.91
N LYS A 41 -11.48 10.40 13.55
CA LYS A 41 -11.06 9.81 14.82
C LYS A 41 -10.73 8.34 14.69
N CYS A 42 -10.42 7.86 13.46
CA CYS A 42 -10.03 6.49 13.27
C CYS A 42 -8.68 6.19 13.95
N GLU A 43 -8.37 4.93 14.11
CA GLU A 43 -7.14 4.48 14.77
C GLU A 43 -5.88 5.08 14.14
N ALA A 44 -5.84 5.19 12.81
CA ALA A 44 -4.68 5.74 12.10
C ALA A 44 -4.52 7.25 12.27
N CYS A 45 -5.59 7.99 12.55
CA CYS A 45 -5.55 9.45 12.73
C CYS A 45 -5.41 9.87 14.19
N ASP A 46 -6.05 9.14 15.10
CA ASP A 46 -6.21 9.53 16.50
C ASP A 46 -5.84 8.43 17.49
N GLY A 47 -5.46 7.26 17.02
CA GLY A 47 -5.03 6.16 17.88
C GLY A 47 -3.65 6.39 18.49
N SER A 48 -3.31 5.60 19.53
CA SER A 48 -2.00 5.66 20.19
C SER A 48 -0.84 5.34 19.24
N GLU A 49 -1.12 4.63 18.15
CA GLU A 49 -0.12 4.22 17.15
C GLU A 49 -0.14 5.09 15.89
N SER A 50 -0.80 6.25 15.91
CA SER A 50 -0.92 7.12 14.74
C SER A 50 0.45 7.54 14.17
N THR A 51 1.44 7.79 15.03
CA THR A 51 2.80 8.14 14.61
C THR A 51 3.45 6.98 13.84
N MET A 52 3.27 5.74 14.31
CA MET A 52 3.78 4.55 13.61
C MET A 52 3.07 4.35 12.27
N HIS A 53 1.76 4.55 12.22
CA HIS A 53 1.01 4.48 10.97
C HIS A 53 1.49 5.52 9.96
N ASP A 54 1.76 6.74 10.42
CA ASP A 54 2.32 7.79 9.56
C ASP A 54 3.70 7.44 9.05
N ALA A 55 4.55 6.85 9.89
CA ALA A 55 5.89 6.41 9.49
C ALA A 55 5.82 5.31 8.42
N HIS A 56 4.91 4.34 8.57
CA HIS A 56 4.70 3.30 7.57
C HIS A 56 4.22 3.87 6.24
N ARG A 57 3.30 4.84 6.28
CA ARG A 57 2.80 5.50 5.07
C ARG A 57 3.88 6.31 4.36
N LEU A 58 4.71 7.01 5.13
CA LEU A 58 5.84 7.75 4.58
C LEU A 58 6.84 6.81 3.90
N ALA A 59 7.14 5.67 4.54
CA ALA A 59 8.01 4.65 3.96
C ALA A 59 7.43 4.09 2.65
N LEU A 60 6.12 3.83 2.61
CA LEU A 60 5.45 3.37 1.38
C LEU A 60 5.58 4.38 0.25
N LEU A 61 5.36 5.67 0.53
CA LEU A 61 5.49 6.72 -0.48
C LEU A 61 6.93 6.82 -0.99
N HIS A 62 7.90 6.69 -0.09
CA HIS A 62 9.32 6.73 -0.45
C HIS A 62 9.71 5.54 -1.33
N ILE A 63 9.26 4.33 -0.98
CA ILE A 63 9.49 3.12 -1.78
C ILE A 63 8.84 3.25 -3.15
N SER A 64 7.59 3.73 -3.21
CA SER A 64 6.89 3.96 -4.48
C SER A 64 7.68 4.88 -5.40
N LYS A 65 8.20 5.97 -4.86
CA LYS A 65 9.01 6.93 -5.62
C LYS A 65 10.29 6.28 -6.17
N GLN A 66 10.98 5.51 -5.34
CA GLN A 66 12.19 4.81 -5.76
C GLN A 66 11.91 3.78 -6.86
N LEU A 67 10.81 3.04 -6.76
CA LEU A 67 10.42 2.05 -7.76
C LEU A 67 9.97 2.71 -9.07
N GLU A 68 9.25 3.83 -9.00
CA GLU A 68 8.90 4.60 -10.19
C GLU A 68 10.15 5.10 -10.92
N ASP A 69 11.11 5.64 -10.19
CA ASP A 69 12.38 6.08 -10.76
C ASP A 69 13.15 4.93 -11.40
N TYR A 70 13.15 3.77 -10.76
CA TYR A 70 13.75 2.55 -11.31
C TYR A 70 13.08 2.16 -12.64
N ASP A 71 11.76 2.13 -12.70
CA ASP A 71 11.00 1.78 -13.91
C ASP A 71 11.29 2.74 -15.07
N MET A 72 11.58 4.00 -14.75
CA MET A 72 11.88 5.03 -15.74
C MET A 72 13.37 5.10 -16.12
N GLY A 73 14.20 4.21 -15.55
CA GLY A 73 15.64 4.23 -15.76
C GLY A 73 16.35 5.36 -15.04
N LYS A 74 15.74 5.91 -13.98
CA LYS A 74 16.28 6.99 -13.15
C LYS A 74 16.56 6.49 -11.76
N GLY A 75 17.24 7.32 -10.94
CA GLY A 75 17.51 7.01 -9.54
C GLY A 75 18.75 6.13 -9.37
N ASP A 76 18.96 5.70 -8.14
CA ASP A 76 20.20 5.03 -7.72
C ASP A 76 20.10 3.49 -7.74
N ILE A 77 18.91 2.95 -7.98
CA ILE A 77 18.69 1.50 -8.00
C ILE A 77 18.96 0.97 -9.40
N GLU A 78 19.97 0.11 -9.53
CA GLU A 78 20.32 -0.54 -10.80
C GLU A 78 20.09 -2.04 -10.77
N ASP A 79 20.08 -2.65 -9.57
CA ASP A 79 19.96 -4.10 -9.40
C ASP A 79 18.48 -4.51 -9.28
N PRO A 80 17.96 -5.38 -10.18
CA PRO A 80 16.60 -5.88 -10.08
C PRO A 80 16.27 -6.57 -8.74
N LYS A 81 17.27 -7.15 -8.08
CA LYS A 81 17.09 -7.78 -6.76
C LYS A 81 16.73 -6.76 -5.69
N VAL A 82 17.34 -5.57 -5.74
CA VAL A 82 17.00 -4.47 -4.83
C VAL A 82 15.58 -3.99 -5.08
N ALA A 83 15.17 -3.85 -6.34
CA ALA A 83 13.81 -3.48 -6.70
C ALA A 83 12.79 -4.50 -6.18
N LEU A 84 13.06 -5.79 -6.34
CA LEU A 84 12.21 -6.86 -5.81
C LEU A 84 12.11 -6.76 -4.27
N GLY A 85 13.23 -6.53 -3.59
CA GLY A 85 13.26 -6.38 -2.13
C GLY A 85 12.41 -5.21 -1.65
N LEU A 86 12.48 -4.07 -2.35
CA LEU A 86 11.66 -2.90 -2.03
C LEU A 86 10.17 -3.16 -2.28
N ALA A 87 9.83 -3.83 -3.37
CA ALA A 87 8.46 -4.21 -3.64
C ALA A 87 7.91 -5.16 -2.58
N ALA A 88 8.71 -6.13 -2.13
CA ALA A 88 8.33 -7.03 -1.03
C ALA A 88 8.15 -6.27 0.28
N ALA A 89 8.99 -5.28 0.56
CA ALA A 89 8.85 -4.42 1.74
C ALA A 89 7.54 -3.63 1.70
N SER A 90 7.11 -3.14 0.54
CA SER A 90 5.82 -2.45 0.42
C SER A 90 4.64 -3.39 0.70
N VAL A 91 4.69 -4.65 0.27
CA VAL A 91 3.65 -5.63 0.63
C VAL A 91 3.57 -5.79 2.14
N HIS A 92 4.70 -5.95 2.81
CA HIS A 92 4.75 -6.10 4.26
C HIS A 92 4.18 -4.87 4.98
N LEU A 93 4.56 -3.68 4.56
CA LEU A 93 4.07 -2.43 5.15
C LEU A 93 2.56 -2.25 4.95
N LEU A 94 2.05 -2.57 3.76
CA LEU A 94 0.61 -2.49 3.50
C LEU A 94 -0.17 -3.45 4.39
N LYS A 95 0.31 -4.67 4.56
CA LYS A 95 -0.31 -5.64 5.47
C LYS A 95 -0.28 -5.16 6.92
N SER A 96 0.84 -4.58 7.36
CA SER A 96 1.00 -4.05 8.72
C SER A 96 0.07 -2.88 9.01
N THR A 97 -0.22 -2.04 8.01
CA THR A 97 -1.13 -0.91 8.15
C THR A 97 -2.60 -1.28 7.94
N GLY A 98 -2.88 -2.50 7.45
CA GLY A 98 -4.22 -2.92 7.11
C GLY A 98 -4.76 -2.32 5.81
N ILE A 99 -3.92 -1.68 5.02
CA ILE A 99 -4.29 -1.13 3.71
C ILE A 99 -4.20 -2.27 2.70
N MET A 100 -5.35 -2.76 2.28
CA MET A 100 -5.47 -3.88 1.35
C MET A 100 -6.19 -3.42 0.07
N GLY A 101 -6.73 -4.36 -0.68
CA GLY A 101 -7.44 -4.05 -1.91
C GLY A 101 -6.47 -3.66 -3.02
N ILE A 102 -6.79 -2.61 -3.75
CA ILE A 102 -6.02 -2.22 -4.94
C ILE A 102 -4.55 -1.92 -4.64
N HIS A 103 -4.26 -1.30 -3.50
CA HIS A 103 -2.86 -0.99 -3.14
C HIS A 103 -2.05 -2.26 -2.92
N LEU A 104 -2.63 -3.24 -2.24
CA LEU A 104 -1.96 -4.52 -2.01
C LEU A 104 -1.80 -5.31 -3.30
N ASP A 105 -2.84 -5.33 -4.14
CA ASP A 105 -2.80 -6.00 -5.44
C ASP A 105 -1.72 -5.41 -6.34
N GLU A 106 -1.62 -4.09 -6.40
CA GLU A 106 -0.56 -3.40 -7.15
C GLU A 106 0.83 -3.74 -6.62
N ALA A 107 0.99 -3.85 -5.30
CA ALA A 107 2.27 -4.21 -4.70
C ALA A 107 2.68 -5.66 -5.05
N TYR A 108 1.74 -6.60 -5.01
CA TYR A 108 2.01 -7.97 -5.44
C TYR A 108 2.33 -8.05 -6.93
N ALA A 109 1.60 -7.33 -7.77
CA ALA A 109 1.85 -7.30 -9.21
C ALA A 109 3.24 -6.75 -9.51
N ARG A 110 3.67 -5.72 -8.79
CA ARG A 110 5.01 -5.16 -8.94
C ARG A 110 6.08 -6.16 -8.50
N CYS A 111 5.88 -6.89 -7.41
CA CYS A 111 6.76 -7.99 -7.01
C CYS A 111 6.87 -9.04 -8.11
N ALA A 112 5.74 -9.41 -8.71
CA ALA A 112 5.70 -10.39 -9.79
C ALA A 112 6.48 -9.91 -11.01
N ASP A 113 6.36 -8.65 -11.40
CA ASP A 113 7.10 -8.06 -12.51
C ASP A 113 8.61 -8.10 -12.27
N HIS A 114 9.07 -7.77 -11.08
CA HIS A 114 10.49 -7.83 -10.74
C HIS A 114 11.00 -9.26 -10.63
N ALA A 115 10.18 -10.21 -10.17
CA ALA A 115 10.53 -11.63 -10.17
C ALA A 115 10.74 -12.14 -11.62
N ALA A 116 9.84 -11.76 -12.54
CA ALA A 116 9.96 -12.10 -13.94
C ALA A 116 11.23 -11.50 -14.57
N GLU A 117 11.55 -10.26 -14.22
CA GLU A 117 12.77 -9.58 -14.66
C GLU A 117 14.03 -10.32 -14.24
N LEU A 118 14.01 -10.97 -13.06
CA LEU A 118 15.10 -11.81 -12.57
C LEU A 118 15.11 -13.22 -13.16
N GLY A 119 14.10 -13.58 -13.94
CA GLY A 119 13.96 -14.93 -14.50
C GLY A 119 13.37 -15.94 -13.52
N ASP A 120 12.85 -15.51 -12.38
CA ASP A 120 12.21 -16.39 -11.39
C ASP A 120 10.73 -16.57 -11.72
N GLU A 121 10.45 -17.44 -12.66
CA GLU A 121 9.09 -17.69 -13.15
C GLU A 121 8.19 -18.32 -12.09
N GLU A 122 8.74 -19.17 -11.22
CA GLU A 122 7.98 -19.79 -10.14
C GLU A 122 7.46 -18.74 -9.15
N LEU A 123 8.33 -17.84 -8.72
CA LEU A 123 7.93 -16.75 -7.83
C LEU A 123 6.92 -15.82 -8.52
N HIS A 124 7.13 -15.52 -9.81
CA HIS A 124 6.19 -14.71 -10.59
C HIS A 124 4.79 -15.33 -10.59
N GLU A 125 4.69 -16.63 -10.87
CA GLU A 125 3.39 -17.33 -10.87
C GLU A 125 2.74 -17.34 -9.49
N GLN A 126 3.51 -17.58 -8.43
CA GLN A 126 3.00 -17.56 -7.06
C GLN A 126 2.43 -16.19 -6.69
N LEU A 127 3.11 -15.12 -7.06
CA LEU A 127 2.69 -13.75 -6.78
C LEU A 127 1.45 -13.37 -7.60
N MET A 128 1.39 -13.74 -8.87
CA MET A 128 0.23 -13.48 -9.72
C MET A 128 -0.99 -14.26 -9.24
N HIS A 129 -0.81 -15.45 -8.69
CA HIS A 129 -1.88 -16.21 -8.07
C HIS A 129 -2.48 -15.45 -6.89
N ARG A 130 -1.67 -14.79 -6.07
CA ARG A 130 -2.14 -13.97 -4.95
C ARG A 130 -2.93 -12.76 -5.42
N VAL A 131 -2.49 -12.08 -6.47
CA VAL A 131 -3.20 -10.94 -7.06
C VAL A 131 -4.61 -11.36 -7.48
N ASN A 132 -4.75 -12.53 -8.09
CA ASN A 132 -6.02 -13.00 -8.64
C ASN A 132 -6.95 -13.63 -7.60
N ASN A 133 -6.45 -14.01 -6.43
CA ASN A 133 -7.22 -14.80 -5.45
C ASN A 133 -7.36 -14.11 -4.08
N ASP A 134 -6.79 -12.94 -3.91
CA ASP A 134 -6.94 -12.17 -2.66
C ASP A 134 -8.06 -11.08 -2.81
#